data_e749dfff761b7ff365cbee17c40e7c91
#
_entry.id   e749dfff761b7ff365cbee17c40e7c91
#
_cell.length_a   1.000
_cell.length_b   1.000
_cell.length_c   1.000
_cell.angle_alpha   90.00
_cell.angle_beta   90.00
_cell.angle_gamma   90.00
#
_symmetry.space_group_name_H-M   'P 1'
#
loop_
_entity.id
_entity.type
_entity.pdbx_description
1 polymer ?
#
loop_
_entity_poly.entity_id
_entity_poly.type
_entity_poly.pdbx_seq_one_letter_code
_entity_poly.pdbx_strand_id
1 'polypeptide(L)'
;MSTMLKHDYRNEYHFSPKEKWMNDPNGMVFFNGEYHLFYQHHPHGTTWGPMHWGHAVTRDLVTWEELPVALAPDEHGMIFSGSAVVDWNNTSGLFDDEPGLVAIFTHHLEVKDHDAIQTQSLAYSKDSGRTWIKYEGNPVLKHESFVDFRDPKVFWHEQTKEWVMIIACGQTVCLYRSPNLKDWTLGSEFGEGIGSHDGVWECPDLFPLAVDGDSGQEKWVMLVSIGADPAFVEGSRTQYFTGDFDGRTFVPDEASYTIRWIDHGRDNYAGVSWSDIPAEDGRRLFMGWMSNWMYANQTPTNDYRGAMTIARELTLETRAGEVILIQRPARELEQARTPVLSLQDASIQQVSEQLIALQLVNYEIHAEWAPNQSFHFALRSGADNETVVGVDANRCEVYIDRSRSGIGDFHEHFLGQHAAELKEVNGNQSLRIFVDHSSVEVFANDGQAVITDLIYPDVDSKGISVHAENSDLLFSSLHIYQISPTKAKGQL
;
A
#
# COMPACT_ATOMS: atom_id res chain seq x y z
N MET A 1 19.08 -26.83 10.93
CA MET A 1 18.85 -26.96 9.48
C MET A 1 17.44 -26.49 9.25
N SER A 2 17.26 -25.33 8.64
CA SER A 2 15.93 -24.87 8.24
C SER A 2 15.41 -25.81 7.16
N THR A 3 14.32 -26.50 7.40
CA THR A 3 13.62 -27.28 6.40
C THR A 3 13.06 -26.29 5.38
N MET A 4 13.56 -26.30 4.13
CA MET A 4 12.95 -25.55 3.04
C MET A 4 11.46 -25.89 2.98
N LEU A 5 10.62 -24.88 2.92
CA LEU A 5 9.18 -25.05 2.74
C LEU A 5 8.92 -25.71 1.38
N LYS A 6 7.91 -26.58 1.33
CA LYS A 6 7.53 -27.26 0.07
C LYS A 6 6.90 -26.29 -0.94
N HIS A 7 6.45 -25.14 -0.48
CA HIS A 7 5.78 -24.12 -1.28
C HIS A 7 6.42 -22.76 -1.02
N ASP A 8 6.58 -21.98 -2.07
CA ASP A 8 7.28 -20.69 -2.03
C ASP A 8 6.39 -19.54 -1.53
N TYR A 9 5.06 -19.68 -1.56
CA TYR A 9 4.08 -18.63 -1.21
C TYR A 9 4.18 -17.34 -2.03
N ARG A 10 4.93 -17.35 -3.13
CA ARG A 10 5.08 -16.18 -4.00
C ARG A 10 3.77 -15.87 -4.70
N ASN A 11 3.29 -14.67 -4.48
CA ASN A 11 2.12 -14.15 -5.15
C ASN A 11 2.36 -14.01 -6.66
N GLU A 12 1.31 -14.15 -7.45
CA GLU A 12 1.40 -14.14 -8.92
C GLU A 12 1.23 -12.73 -9.50
N TYR A 13 0.32 -11.94 -8.95
CA TYR A 13 0.02 -10.59 -9.44
C TYR A 13 0.33 -9.46 -8.44
N HIS A 14 0.86 -9.78 -7.28
CA HIS A 14 1.44 -8.81 -6.35
C HIS A 14 2.96 -8.76 -6.54
N PHE A 15 3.51 -7.55 -6.48
CA PHE A 15 4.97 -7.42 -6.55
C PHE A 15 5.64 -8.02 -5.30
N SER A 16 6.69 -8.79 -5.52
CA SER A 16 7.66 -9.21 -4.50
C SER A 16 9.04 -9.29 -5.12
N PRO A 17 10.13 -9.05 -4.37
CA PRO A 17 11.48 -9.13 -4.93
C PRO A 17 11.78 -10.57 -5.36
N LYS A 18 12.63 -10.75 -6.36
CA LYS A 18 13.06 -12.09 -6.78
C LYS A 18 13.66 -12.88 -5.63
N GLU A 19 14.41 -12.21 -4.78
CA GLU A 19 15.03 -12.78 -3.59
C GLU A 19 15.25 -11.74 -2.50
N LYS A 20 15.48 -12.19 -1.27
CA LYS A 20 15.86 -11.37 -0.13
C LYS A 20 14.70 -10.54 0.45
N TRP A 21 15.05 -9.62 1.34
CA TRP A 21 14.12 -8.81 2.10
C TRP A 21 13.59 -7.60 1.32
N MET A 22 12.33 -7.31 1.52
CA MET A 22 11.68 -6.07 1.08
C MET A 22 10.73 -5.55 2.15
N ASN A 23 10.67 -4.21 2.34
CA ASN A 23 9.62 -3.52 3.07
C ASN A 23 9.12 -2.30 2.28
N ASP A 24 9.04 -1.11 2.84
CA ASP A 24 8.36 0.09 2.35
C ASP A 24 8.50 0.35 0.84
N PRO A 25 7.41 0.70 0.14
CA PRO A 25 7.50 1.28 -1.19
C PRO A 25 8.15 2.67 -1.11
N ASN A 26 9.06 2.94 -2.02
CA ASN A 26 9.81 4.18 -2.09
C ASN A 26 9.83 4.74 -3.50
N GLY A 27 10.18 6.01 -3.64
CA GLY A 27 10.51 6.64 -4.92
C GLY A 27 9.48 6.44 -6.03
N MET A 28 8.21 6.28 -5.66
CA MET A 28 7.14 5.97 -6.61
C MET A 28 6.89 7.16 -7.52
N VAL A 29 7.24 7.01 -8.80
CA VAL A 29 7.14 8.07 -9.81
C VAL A 29 6.79 7.48 -11.18
N PHE A 30 5.96 8.20 -11.95
CA PHE A 30 5.70 7.87 -13.35
C PHE A 30 6.60 8.72 -14.24
N PHE A 31 7.34 8.07 -15.13
CA PHE A 31 8.17 8.77 -16.09
C PHE A 31 8.33 7.97 -17.40
N ASN A 32 8.22 8.66 -18.53
CA ASN A 32 8.42 8.08 -19.87
C ASN A 32 7.63 6.78 -20.14
N GLY A 33 6.36 6.71 -19.64
CA GLY A 33 5.47 5.58 -19.87
C GLY A 33 5.70 4.39 -18.93
N GLU A 34 6.48 4.55 -17.88
CA GLU A 34 6.76 3.53 -16.88
C GLU A 34 6.43 4.05 -15.47
N TYR A 35 5.79 3.19 -14.67
CA TYR A 35 5.64 3.36 -13.24
C TYR A 35 6.87 2.77 -12.57
N HIS A 36 7.64 3.60 -11.87
CA HIS A 36 8.77 3.17 -11.07
C HIS A 36 8.30 2.85 -9.65
N LEU A 37 8.78 1.77 -9.11
CA LEU A 37 8.67 1.37 -7.71
C LEU A 37 10.07 1.10 -7.20
N PHE A 38 10.53 1.92 -6.28
CA PHE A 38 11.67 1.57 -5.44
C PHE A 38 11.14 0.97 -4.14
N TYR A 39 11.97 0.25 -3.42
CA TYR A 39 11.56 -0.37 -2.17
C TYR A 39 12.76 -0.54 -1.24
N GLN A 40 12.50 -0.49 0.06
CA GLN A 40 13.49 -0.86 1.05
C GLN A 40 13.93 -2.30 0.83
N HIS A 41 15.22 -2.52 0.65
CA HIS A 41 15.77 -3.81 0.26
C HIS A 41 17.04 -4.16 1.02
N HIS A 42 17.09 -5.38 1.57
CA HIS A 42 18.33 -5.94 2.11
C HIS A 42 18.83 -7.06 1.19
N PRO A 43 19.75 -6.77 0.26
CA PRO A 43 20.14 -7.72 -0.80
C PRO A 43 20.94 -8.93 -0.31
N HIS A 44 21.30 -8.97 0.98
CA HIS A 44 22.15 -10.02 1.54
C HIS A 44 21.42 -10.93 2.54
N GLY A 45 20.17 -10.64 2.89
CA GLY A 45 19.41 -11.40 3.87
C GLY A 45 17.89 -11.37 3.62
N THR A 46 17.17 -12.28 4.30
CA THR A 46 15.70 -12.35 4.26
C THR A 46 15.06 -11.76 5.53
N THR A 47 15.81 -10.98 6.28
CA THR A 47 15.34 -10.19 7.43
C THR A 47 15.77 -8.75 7.23
N TRP A 48 15.14 -7.84 7.96
CA TRP A 48 15.57 -6.44 7.98
C TRP A 48 17.09 -6.33 8.28
N GLY A 49 17.77 -5.47 7.60
CA GLY A 49 19.23 -5.30 7.70
C GLY A 49 19.72 -4.06 6.94
N PRO A 50 20.99 -3.98 6.51
CA PRO A 50 21.50 -2.82 5.83
C PRO A 50 20.70 -2.47 4.56
N MET A 51 19.87 -1.40 4.68
CA MET A 51 18.90 -1.02 3.68
C MET A 51 19.51 -0.37 2.45
N HIS A 52 19.06 -0.84 1.30
CA HIS A 52 19.28 -0.30 -0.03
C HIS A 52 17.91 0.11 -0.62
N TRP A 53 17.91 0.80 -1.74
CA TRP A 53 16.73 0.86 -2.59
C TRP A 53 16.84 -0.19 -3.70
N GLY A 54 16.00 -1.23 -3.63
CA GLY A 54 15.67 -2.06 -4.77
C GLY A 54 14.86 -1.26 -5.78
N HIS A 55 14.71 -1.74 -7.01
CA HIS A 55 14.04 -1.04 -8.08
C HIS A 55 13.28 -1.99 -8.99
N ALA A 56 12.03 -1.65 -9.30
CA ALA A 56 11.22 -2.33 -10.30
C ALA A 56 10.44 -1.31 -11.13
N VAL A 57 10.07 -1.71 -12.34
CA VAL A 57 9.24 -0.90 -13.24
C VAL A 57 8.07 -1.73 -13.79
N THR A 58 6.99 -1.03 -14.12
CA THR A 58 5.84 -1.62 -14.80
C THR A 58 5.17 -0.61 -15.73
N ARG A 59 4.42 -1.12 -16.72
CA ARG A 59 3.57 -0.30 -17.59
C ARG A 59 2.08 -0.57 -17.41
N ASP A 60 1.75 -1.60 -16.62
CA ASP A 60 0.39 -2.10 -16.42
C ASP A 60 0.04 -2.35 -14.93
N LEU A 61 0.91 -1.97 -14.00
CA LEU A 61 0.75 -2.13 -12.54
C LEU A 61 0.53 -3.58 -12.06
N VAL A 62 0.65 -4.56 -12.96
CA VAL A 62 0.43 -5.99 -12.70
C VAL A 62 1.68 -6.81 -13.01
N THR A 63 2.35 -6.48 -14.12
CA THR A 63 3.56 -7.17 -14.57
C THR A 63 4.78 -6.31 -14.29
N TRP A 64 5.70 -6.83 -13.47
CA TRP A 64 6.85 -6.09 -13.00
C TRP A 64 8.16 -6.60 -13.57
N GLU A 65 9.03 -5.67 -13.94
CA GLU A 65 10.43 -5.92 -14.28
C GLU A 65 11.31 -5.39 -13.16
N GLU A 66 12.04 -6.29 -12.50
CA GLU A 66 13.00 -5.92 -11.47
C GLU A 66 14.32 -5.48 -12.12
N LEU A 67 14.78 -4.29 -11.73
CA LEU A 67 16.02 -3.67 -12.18
C LEU A 67 17.13 -3.83 -11.12
N PRO A 68 18.39 -3.50 -11.45
CA PRO A 68 19.46 -3.48 -10.46
C PRO A 68 19.17 -2.54 -9.29
N VAL A 69 19.76 -2.83 -8.13
CA VAL A 69 19.72 -1.95 -6.95
C VAL A 69 20.06 -0.51 -7.35
N ALA A 70 19.14 0.41 -7.04
CA ALA A 70 19.29 1.82 -7.44
C ALA A 70 20.24 2.59 -6.52
N LEU A 71 20.08 2.41 -5.20
CA LEU A 71 20.86 3.10 -4.18
C LEU A 71 21.40 2.11 -3.15
N ALA A 72 22.69 2.22 -2.85
CA ALA A 72 23.38 1.41 -1.85
C ALA A 72 23.93 2.30 -0.72
N PRO A 73 24.12 1.78 0.50
CA PRO A 73 24.76 2.48 1.61
C PRO A 73 26.12 3.09 1.24
N ASP A 74 26.47 4.18 1.92
CA ASP A 74 27.77 4.84 1.83
C ASP A 74 28.22 5.38 3.20
N GLU A 75 29.15 6.34 3.21
CA GLU A 75 29.67 6.96 4.43
C GLU A 75 28.63 7.75 5.24
N HIS A 76 27.48 8.11 4.64
CA HIS A 76 26.36 8.75 5.32
C HIS A 76 25.38 7.76 5.94
N GLY A 77 25.51 6.46 5.66
CA GLY A 77 24.71 5.40 6.27
C GLY A 77 23.90 4.57 5.28
N MET A 78 22.91 3.86 5.83
CA MET A 78 21.93 3.06 5.09
C MET A 78 20.95 3.98 4.32
N ILE A 79 20.33 3.43 3.28
CA ILE A 79 19.34 4.16 2.48
C ILE A 79 17.94 3.81 3.00
N PHE A 80 17.36 4.69 3.82
CA PHE A 80 16.01 4.58 4.32
C PHE A 80 14.99 5.14 3.34
N SER A 81 13.71 5.12 3.72
CA SER A 81 12.59 5.48 2.84
C SER A 81 12.64 6.92 2.34
N GLY A 82 11.93 7.17 1.26
CA GLY A 82 11.83 8.45 0.62
C GLY A 82 11.01 8.40 -0.67
N SER A 83 11.09 9.44 -1.48
CA SER A 83 10.28 9.63 -2.68
C SER A 83 11.13 9.98 -3.90
N ALA A 84 10.50 9.98 -5.08
CA ALA A 84 11.09 10.49 -6.31
C ALA A 84 10.09 11.39 -7.03
N VAL A 85 10.63 12.37 -7.76
CA VAL A 85 9.87 13.33 -8.58
C VAL A 85 10.57 13.52 -9.92
N VAL A 86 9.84 14.03 -10.91
CA VAL A 86 10.42 14.54 -12.15
C VAL A 86 10.69 16.04 -11.99
N ASP A 87 11.93 16.46 -12.14
CA ASP A 87 12.27 17.90 -12.20
C ASP A 87 12.08 18.43 -13.62
N TRP A 88 10.83 18.70 -13.97
CA TRP A 88 10.42 19.12 -15.30
C TRP A 88 11.06 20.42 -15.77
N ASN A 89 11.39 21.30 -14.83
CA ASN A 89 11.92 22.63 -15.11
C ASN A 89 13.40 22.78 -14.77
N ASN A 90 14.07 21.66 -14.43
CA ASN A 90 15.46 21.65 -13.97
C ASN A 90 15.73 22.70 -12.86
N THR A 91 14.81 22.81 -11.91
CA THR A 91 14.93 23.74 -10.77
C THR A 91 16.12 23.40 -9.90
N SER A 92 16.48 22.11 -9.86
CA SER A 92 17.66 21.62 -9.12
C SER A 92 18.98 21.98 -9.82
N GLY A 93 18.96 22.27 -11.13
CA GLY A 93 20.17 22.47 -11.92
C GLY A 93 21.05 21.21 -12.04
N LEU A 94 20.46 20.01 -11.86
CA LEU A 94 21.16 18.72 -11.99
C LEU A 94 21.16 18.18 -13.42
N PHE A 95 20.31 18.73 -14.26
CA PHE A 95 20.09 18.30 -15.64
C PHE A 95 20.56 19.36 -16.62
N ASP A 96 20.74 18.97 -17.87
CA ASP A 96 21.10 19.89 -18.95
C ASP A 96 19.80 20.49 -19.55
N ASP A 97 19.35 20.02 -20.72
CA ASP A 97 18.18 20.55 -21.41
C ASP A 97 16.92 19.68 -21.27
N GLU A 98 17.06 18.46 -20.75
CA GLU A 98 15.96 17.48 -20.61
C GLU A 98 15.57 17.29 -19.15
N PRO A 99 14.29 17.04 -18.84
CA PRO A 99 13.87 16.71 -17.48
C PRO A 99 14.46 15.38 -17.01
N GLY A 100 14.62 15.22 -15.70
CA GLY A 100 15.14 13.99 -15.12
C GLY A 100 14.54 13.67 -13.77
N LEU A 101 14.85 12.47 -13.27
CA LEU A 101 14.34 12.00 -11.99
C LEU A 101 15.26 12.44 -10.86
N VAL A 102 14.65 12.92 -9.76
CA VAL A 102 15.34 13.22 -8.50
C VAL A 102 14.71 12.38 -7.40
N ALA A 103 15.51 11.55 -6.74
CA ALA A 103 15.15 10.84 -5.52
C ALA A 103 15.56 11.67 -4.31
N ILE A 104 14.69 11.75 -3.32
CA ILE A 104 14.92 12.34 -2.01
C ILE A 104 14.70 11.25 -0.98
N PHE A 105 15.70 10.96 -0.15
CA PHE A 105 15.68 9.82 0.76
C PHE A 105 16.40 10.12 2.07
N THR A 106 16.16 9.30 3.08
CA THR A 106 16.85 9.41 4.36
C THR A 106 18.11 8.56 4.35
N HIS A 107 19.24 9.16 4.67
CA HIS A 107 20.41 8.44 5.15
C HIS A 107 20.27 8.17 6.65
N HIS A 108 20.47 6.92 7.06
CA HIS A 108 20.44 6.48 8.46
C HIS A 108 21.82 5.96 8.85
N LEU A 109 22.50 6.71 9.69
CA LEU A 109 23.84 6.38 10.18
C LEU A 109 23.77 5.89 11.63
N GLU A 110 24.05 4.62 11.83
CA GLU A 110 24.22 4.03 13.15
C GLU A 110 25.47 4.62 13.82
N VAL A 111 25.33 5.14 15.02
CA VAL A 111 26.44 5.70 15.80
C VAL A 111 26.59 4.92 17.09
N LYS A 112 27.77 4.32 17.29
CA LYS A 112 28.02 3.51 18.46
C LYS A 112 27.78 4.29 19.76
N ASP A 113 26.95 3.73 20.67
CA ASP A 113 26.62 4.28 21.99
C ASP A 113 25.89 5.65 21.95
N HIS A 114 25.32 6.03 20.80
CA HIS A 114 24.52 7.25 20.59
C HIS A 114 23.29 6.94 19.75
N ASP A 115 22.33 7.88 19.72
CA ASP A 115 21.20 7.81 18.78
C ASP A 115 21.72 7.86 17.34
N ALA A 116 21.00 7.16 16.44
CA ALA A 116 21.32 7.20 15.02
C ALA A 116 21.12 8.60 14.46
N ILE A 117 21.89 8.95 13.44
CA ILE A 117 21.78 10.23 12.73
C ILE A 117 20.96 10.02 11.47
N GLN A 118 19.87 10.75 11.33
CA GLN A 118 19.03 10.74 10.14
C GLN A 118 19.10 12.09 9.41
N THR A 119 19.46 12.03 8.13
CA THR A 119 19.59 13.23 7.27
C THR A 119 18.97 12.96 5.91
N GLN A 120 18.49 14.02 5.24
CA GLN A 120 17.89 13.88 3.92
C GLN A 120 18.90 14.15 2.83
N SER A 121 18.89 13.31 1.82
CA SER A 121 19.86 13.32 0.72
C SER A 121 19.19 13.19 -0.62
N LEU A 122 19.88 13.55 -1.69
CA LEU A 122 19.43 13.48 -3.07
C LEU A 122 20.25 12.47 -3.88
N ALA A 123 19.58 11.83 -4.81
CA ALA A 123 20.20 11.20 -5.97
C ALA A 123 19.38 11.55 -7.22
N TYR A 124 20.01 11.51 -8.39
CA TYR A 124 19.36 11.87 -9.63
C TYR A 124 19.70 10.91 -10.76
N SER A 125 18.81 10.80 -11.73
CA SER A 125 18.98 9.97 -12.92
C SER A 125 18.73 10.78 -14.19
N LYS A 126 19.63 10.64 -15.16
CA LYS A 126 19.56 11.27 -16.49
C LYS A 126 19.13 10.27 -17.58
N ASP A 127 18.87 9.02 -17.23
CA ASP A 127 18.60 7.90 -18.15
C ASP A 127 17.29 7.18 -17.80
N SER A 128 16.26 7.94 -17.41
CA SER A 128 14.94 7.42 -17.04
C SER A 128 15.00 6.37 -15.91
N GLY A 129 15.79 6.63 -14.88
CA GLY A 129 15.87 5.81 -13.69
C GLY A 129 16.75 4.56 -13.80
N ARG A 130 17.46 4.36 -14.91
CA ARG A 130 18.32 3.16 -15.09
C ARG A 130 19.59 3.20 -14.26
N THR A 131 20.18 4.39 -14.12
CA THR A 131 21.33 4.64 -13.23
C THR A 131 21.09 5.86 -12.34
N TRP A 132 21.68 5.85 -11.15
CA TRP A 132 21.48 6.87 -10.14
C TRP A 132 22.82 7.43 -9.65
N ILE A 133 22.90 8.75 -9.56
CA ILE A 133 24.08 9.48 -9.10
C ILE A 133 23.69 10.20 -7.81
N LYS A 134 24.35 9.89 -6.70
CA LYS A 134 24.17 10.63 -5.45
C LYS A 134 24.70 12.04 -5.59
N TYR A 135 23.96 13.02 -5.09
CA TYR A 135 24.35 14.41 -5.15
C TYR A 135 25.59 14.67 -4.26
N GLU A 136 26.62 15.31 -4.80
CA GLU A 136 27.88 15.53 -4.09
C GLU A 136 27.75 16.47 -2.88
N GLY A 137 26.71 17.32 -2.85
CA GLY A 137 26.40 18.23 -1.74
C GLY A 137 25.53 17.61 -0.64
N ASN A 138 25.34 16.29 -0.61
CA ASN A 138 24.61 15.62 0.47
C ASN A 138 25.29 15.74 1.84
N PRO A 139 24.51 15.75 2.94
CA PRO A 139 23.05 15.83 2.99
C PRO A 139 22.53 17.25 2.72
N VAL A 140 21.30 17.35 2.17
CA VAL A 140 20.62 18.63 1.88
C VAL A 140 19.75 19.14 3.01
N LEU A 141 19.36 18.26 3.94
CA LEU A 141 18.57 18.64 5.11
C LEU A 141 18.93 17.75 6.31
N LYS A 142 19.08 18.38 7.47
CA LYS A 142 19.25 17.74 8.77
C LYS A 142 18.50 18.50 9.85
N HIS A 143 18.18 17.84 10.93
CA HIS A 143 17.55 18.45 12.10
C HIS A 143 18.30 18.04 13.37
N GLU A 144 18.53 19.01 14.28
CA GLU A 144 19.36 18.78 15.46
C GLU A 144 18.60 18.14 16.65
N SER A 145 17.26 18.28 16.66
CA SER A 145 16.44 17.91 17.81
C SER A 145 15.65 16.61 17.63
N PHE A 146 15.40 16.15 16.39
CA PHE A 146 14.65 14.94 16.13
C PHE A 146 15.61 13.76 15.89
N VAL A 147 15.44 12.69 16.67
CA VAL A 147 16.10 11.40 16.44
C VAL A 147 15.42 10.69 15.25
N ASP A 148 14.09 10.66 15.26
CA ASP A 148 13.29 10.16 14.15
C ASP A 148 12.97 11.32 13.20
N PHE A 149 13.76 11.45 12.14
CA PHE A 149 13.64 12.50 11.13
C PHE A 149 13.84 11.89 9.75
N ARG A 150 12.76 11.27 9.20
CA ARG A 150 12.86 10.37 8.05
C ARG A 150 11.65 10.37 7.13
N ASP A 151 11.79 9.66 6.02
CA ASP A 151 10.75 9.32 5.05
C ASP A 151 10.18 10.54 4.32
N PRO A 152 11.03 11.33 3.62
CA PRO A 152 10.59 12.53 2.93
C PRO A 152 9.73 12.18 1.71
N LYS A 153 8.52 12.75 1.65
CA LYS A 153 7.70 12.78 0.45
C LYS A 153 7.73 14.18 -0.13
N VAL A 154 8.11 14.31 -1.39
CA VAL A 154 8.27 15.60 -2.08
C VAL A 154 7.33 15.69 -3.26
N PHE A 155 6.78 16.88 -3.50
CA PHE A 155 5.97 17.21 -4.66
C PHE A 155 6.09 18.69 -5.02
N TRP A 156 5.81 19.02 -6.28
CA TRP A 156 5.72 20.40 -6.74
C TRP A 156 4.37 21.02 -6.37
N HIS A 157 4.37 22.16 -5.67
CA HIS A 157 3.14 22.89 -5.34
C HIS A 157 2.94 24.03 -6.35
N GLU A 158 1.97 23.85 -7.23
CA GLU A 158 1.79 24.69 -8.42
C GLU A 158 1.45 26.15 -8.06
N GLN A 159 0.68 26.37 -6.99
CA GLN A 159 0.26 27.72 -6.59
C GLN A 159 1.41 28.56 -6.03
N THR A 160 2.29 27.97 -5.25
CA THR A 160 3.45 28.68 -4.66
C THR A 160 4.69 28.63 -5.54
N LYS A 161 4.72 27.75 -6.57
CA LYS A 161 5.91 27.51 -7.43
C LYS A 161 7.13 27.09 -6.62
N GLU A 162 6.91 26.25 -5.63
CA GLU A 162 7.94 25.66 -4.77
C GLU A 162 7.74 24.16 -4.63
N TRP A 163 8.82 23.45 -4.35
CA TRP A 163 8.79 22.09 -3.87
C TRP A 163 8.32 22.08 -2.41
N VAL A 164 7.46 21.14 -2.09
CA VAL A 164 7.03 20.86 -0.72
C VAL A 164 7.54 19.48 -0.33
N MET A 165 8.09 19.37 0.87
CA MET A 165 8.45 18.10 1.51
C MET A 165 7.61 17.94 2.76
N ILE A 166 6.89 16.82 2.88
CA ILE A 166 6.36 16.32 4.14
C ILE A 166 7.30 15.21 4.63
N ILE A 167 7.66 15.25 5.90
CA ILE A 167 8.64 14.33 6.50
C ILE A 167 8.24 14.01 7.93
N ALA A 168 8.43 12.78 8.38
CA ALA A 168 8.18 12.38 9.76
C ALA A 168 9.22 13.01 10.71
N CYS A 169 8.73 13.56 11.82
CA CYS A 169 9.48 14.24 12.86
C CYS A 169 9.07 13.68 14.23
N GLY A 170 9.44 12.43 14.51
CA GLY A 170 9.03 11.73 15.72
C GLY A 170 7.55 11.38 15.71
N GLN A 171 6.74 12.06 16.49
CA GLN A 171 5.29 11.85 16.63
C GLN A 171 4.45 12.91 15.87
N THR A 172 5.07 13.64 14.95
CA THR A 172 4.47 14.66 14.09
C THR A 172 5.04 14.57 12.68
N VAL A 173 4.55 15.41 11.77
CA VAL A 173 5.18 15.65 10.49
C VAL A 173 5.60 17.11 10.36
N CYS A 174 6.74 17.33 9.71
CA CYS A 174 7.22 18.66 9.34
C CYS A 174 6.98 18.90 7.86
N LEU A 175 6.57 20.13 7.53
CA LEU A 175 6.38 20.58 6.15
C LEU A 175 7.47 21.60 5.80
N TYR A 176 8.32 21.25 4.85
CA TYR A 176 9.40 22.09 4.33
C TYR A 176 9.08 22.58 2.93
N ARG A 177 9.72 23.68 2.52
CA ARG A 177 9.63 24.25 1.18
C ARG A 177 11.01 24.48 0.59
N SER A 178 11.14 24.34 -0.72
CA SER A 178 12.40 24.56 -1.44
C SER A 178 12.14 25.10 -2.85
N PRO A 179 12.93 26.06 -3.32
CA PRO A 179 12.89 26.50 -4.71
C PRO A 179 13.60 25.52 -5.66
N ASN A 180 14.44 24.60 -5.15
CA ASN A 180 15.42 23.88 -5.95
C ASN A 180 15.77 22.47 -5.45
N LEU A 181 14.97 21.86 -4.57
CA LEU A 181 15.19 20.55 -3.96
C LEU A 181 16.41 20.44 -3.03
N LYS A 182 17.24 21.47 -2.93
CA LYS A 182 18.50 21.49 -2.17
C LYS A 182 18.45 22.37 -0.94
N ASP A 183 17.81 23.53 -1.05
CA ASP A 183 17.72 24.51 0.02
C ASP A 183 16.31 24.47 0.63
N TRP A 184 16.20 23.89 1.83
CA TRP A 184 14.93 23.66 2.49
C TRP A 184 14.66 24.62 3.66
N THR A 185 13.46 25.12 3.75
CA THR A 185 12.99 26.01 4.82
C THR A 185 11.74 25.41 5.46
N LEU A 186 11.74 25.30 6.80
CA LEU A 186 10.58 24.82 7.55
C LEU A 186 9.39 25.78 7.36
N GLY A 187 8.24 25.23 7.01
CA GLY A 187 6.97 25.92 6.86
C GLY A 187 6.10 25.79 8.09
N SER A 188 5.79 24.56 8.49
CA SER A 188 4.96 24.24 9.65
C SER A 188 5.17 22.81 10.14
N GLU A 189 4.54 22.48 11.26
CA GLU A 189 4.41 21.12 11.80
C GLU A 189 2.93 20.75 11.93
N PHE A 190 2.62 19.44 11.87
CA PHE A 190 1.26 18.93 12.07
C PHE A 190 1.31 17.63 12.84
N GLY A 191 0.30 17.40 13.70
CA GLY A 191 0.07 16.10 14.35
C GLY A 191 -0.01 16.19 15.87
N GLU A 192 0.41 17.29 16.51
CA GLU A 192 0.34 17.39 17.97
C GLU A 192 -1.13 17.27 18.45
N GLY A 193 -1.41 16.18 19.20
CA GLY A 193 -2.73 15.90 19.76
C GLY A 193 -3.80 15.50 18.74
N ILE A 194 -3.43 15.15 17.51
CA ILE A 194 -4.34 14.72 16.45
C ILE A 194 -3.85 13.40 15.87
N GLY A 195 -4.76 12.45 15.67
CA GLY A 195 -4.45 11.12 15.14
C GLY A 195 -4.00 10.12 16.20
N SER A 196 -3.56 8.95 15.78
CA SER A 196 -2.98 7.93 16.64
C SER A 196 -1.49 8.21 16.87
N HIS A 197 -1.08 8.10 18.13
CA HIS A 197 0.30 8.20 18.59
C HIS A 197 0.77 6.88 19.20
N ASP A 198 0.20 5.76 18.77
CA ASP A 198 0.46 4.41 19.27
C ASP A 198 1.77 3.80 18.72
N GLY A 199 2.54 4.58 18.00
CA GLY A 199 3.84 4.26 17.44
C GLY A 199 4.49 5.49 16.83
N VAL A 200 5.75 5.40 16.43
CA VAL A 200 6.47 6.47 15.73
C VAL A 200 5.81 6.72 14.39
N TRP A 201 5.66 7.99 14.01
CA TRP A 201 5.13 8.36 12.70
C TRP A 201 6.17 8.14 11.62
N GLU A 202 5.75 7.54 10.51
CA GLU A 202 6.60 7.12 9.38
C GLU A 202 5.89 7.32 8.05
N CYS A 203 6.64 7.37 6.96
CA CYS A 203 6.18 7.34 5.57
C CYS A 203 4.98 8.26 5.29
N PRO A 204 5.06 9.56 5.58
CA PRO A 204 3.96 10.48 5.29
C PRO A 204 3.80 10.69 3.79
N ASP A 205 2.55 10.96 3.35
CA ASP A 205 2.23 11.43 2.01
C ASP A 205 1.22 12.58 2.09
N LEU A 206 1.21 13.47 1.11
CA LEU A 206 0.32 14.63 1.05
C LEU A 206 -0.03 14.96 -0.40
N PHE A 207 -1.32 14.93 -0.74
CA PHE A 207 -1.78 15.17 -2.10
C PHE A 207 -3.23 15.68 -2.15
N PRO A 208 -3.59 16.43 -3.19
CA PRO A 208 -4.96 16.87 -3.42
C PRO A 208 -5.80 15.80 -4.12
N LEU A 209 -7.11 15.79 -3.82
CA LEU A 209 -8.13 15.03 -4.52
C LEU A 209 -9.40 15.85 -4.69
N ALA A 210 -10.02 15.76 -5.86
CA ALA A 210 -11.36 16.29 -6.09
C ALA A 210 -12.40 15.50 -5.27
N VAL A 211 -13.32 16.18 -4.60
CA VAL A 211 -14.44 15.54 -3.90
C VAL A 211 -15.54 15.23 -4.92
N ASP A 212 -16.03 14.01 -4.92
CA ASP A 212 -17.06 13.51 -5.85
C ASP A 212 -16.72 13.74 -7.35
N GLY A 213 -15.43 13.83 -7.67
CA GLY A 213 -14.95 14.14 -9.01
C GLY A 213 -15.14 15.59 -9.45
N ASP A 214 -15.61 16.47 -8.57
CA ASP A 214 -15.78 17.91 -8.86
C ASP A 214 -14.45 18.65 -8.67
N SER A 215 -13.81 19.04 -9.76
CA SER A 215 -12.54 19.79 -9.73
C SER A 215 -12.63 21.17 -9.10
N GLY A 216 -13.86 21.68 -8.85
CA GLY A 216 -14.10 22.91 -8.10
C GLY A 216 -14.13 22.72 -6.57
N GLN A 217 -14.14 21.48 -6.11
CA GLN A 217 -14.14 21.09 -4.70
C GLN A 217 -12.98 20.13 -4.43
N GLU A 218 -11.83 20.68 -4.05
CA GLU A 218 -10.62 19.91 -3.75
C GLU A 218 -10.37 19.88 -2.24
N LYS A 219 -9.94 18.72 -1.75
CA LYS A 219 -9.39 18.54 -0.40
C LYS A 219 -8.05 17.86 -0.48
N TRP A 220 -7.20 18.16 0.47
CA TRP A 220 -5.91 17.49 0.64
C TRP A 220 -6.05 16.28 1.55
N VAL A 221 -5.41 15.21 1.16
CA VAL A 221 -5.29 13.99 1.95
C VAL A 221 -3.86 13.87 2.43
N MET A 222 -3.71 13.69 3.74
CA MET A 222 -2.44 13.32 4.37
C MET A 222 -2.52 11.89 4.83
N LEU A 223 -1.56 11.06 4.43
CA LEU A 223 -1.35 9.71 4.96
C LEU A 223 -0.19 9.77 5.95
N VAL A 224 -0.30 8.99 7.03
CA VAL A 224 0.80 8.81 8.00
C VAL A 224 0.74 7.39 8.52
N SER A 225 1.83 6.66 8.36
CA SER A 225 2.01 5.34 8.95
C SER A 225 2.48 5.46 10.39
N ILE A 226 2.08 4.53 11.24
CA ILE A 226 2.59 4.41 12.61
C ILE A 226 3.32 3.08 12.76
N GLY A 227 4.56 3.11 13.25
CA GLY A 227 5.37 1.93 13.50
C GLY A 227 4.75 1.01 14.55
N ALA A 228 5.16 -0.25 14.56
CA ALA A 228 4.67 -1.19 15.55
C ALA A 228 5.23 -0.85 16.94
N ASP A 229 4.35 -0.77 17.93
CA ASP A 229 4.69 -0.77 19.35
C ASP A 229 4.19 -2.09 19.99
N PRO A 230 4.99 -2.79 20.79
CA PRO A 230 4.58 -4.03 21.44
C PRO A 230 3.33 -3.93 22.33
N ALA A 231 2.96 -2.72 22.75
CA ALA A 231 1.72 -2.47 23.49
C ALA A 231 0.47 -2.54 22.62
N PHE A 232 0.62 -2.46 21.30
CA PHE A 232 -0.46 -2.46 20.32
C PHE A 232 -0.54 -3.77 19.56
N VAL A 233 -1.57 -4.56 19.82
CA VAL A 233 -1.79 -5.85 19.15
C VAL A 233 -2.09 -5.74 17.65
N GLU A 234 -2.50 -4.58 17.20
CA GLU A 234 -2.69 -4.27 15.79
C GLU A 234 -1.37 -4.15 15.03
N GLY A 235 -0.28 -3.80 15.72
CA GLY A 235 1.02 -3.55 15.10
C GLY A 235 1.05 -2.30 14.23
N SER A 236 1.83 -2.33 13.17
CA SER A 236 1.99 -1.19 12.26
C SER A 236 0.76 -0.97 11.37
N ARG A 237 0.35 0.30 11.21
CA ARG A 237 -0.86 0.71 10.47
C ARG A 237 -0.66 2.07 9.78
N THR A 238 -1.57 2.44 8.89
CA THR A 238 -1.56 3.76 8.23
C THR A 238 -2.89 4.48 8.46
N GLN A 239 -2.81 5.69 9.00
CA GLN A 239 -3.94 6.59 9.21
C GLN A 239 -4.01 7.66 8.13
N TYR A 240 -5.19 8.29 7.95
CA TYR A 240 -5.33 9.39 7.03
C TYR A 240 -6.11 10.55 7.62
N PHE A 241 -5.82 11.74 7.11
CA PHE A 241 -6.47 13.00 7.44
C PHE A 241 -6.93 13.67 6.15
N THR A 242 -8.06 14.41 6.23
CA THR A 242 -8.51 15.31 5.16
C THR A 242 -8.46 16.74 5.65
N GLY A 243 -8.22 17.69 4.78
CA GLY A 243 -8.13 19.08 5.15
C GLY A 243 -7.82 20.00 3.97
N ASP A 244 -7.38 21.19 4.28
CA ASP A 244 -6.93 22.19 3.32
C ASP A 244 -5.41 22.41 3.46
N PHE A 245 -4.73 22.69 2.36
CA PHE A 245 -3.29 22.97 2.35
C PHE A 245 -2.98 24.16 1.43
N ASP A 246 -2.24 25.13 1.93
CA ASP A 246 -1.92 26.38 1.23
C ASP A 246 -0.49 26.42 0.65
N GLY A 247 0.20 25.30 0.68
CA GLY A 247 1.64 25.19 0.33
C GLY A 247 2.57 25.37 1.53
N ARG A 248 2.05 25.62 2.72
CA ARG A 248 2.81 25.82 3.97
C ARG A 248 2.22 25.09 5.16
N THR A 249 0.91 25.17 5.32
CA THR A 249 0.20 24.71 6.51
C THR A 249 -0.94 23.80 6.10
N PHE A 250 -1.01 22.64 6.72
CA PHE A 250 -2.16 21.75 6.60
C PHE A 250 -3.15 22.05 7.73
N VAL A 251 -4.41 22.30 7.36
CA VAL A 251 -5.50 22.56 8.31
C VAL A 251 -6.49 21.41 8.21
N PRO A 252 -6.59 20.54 9.24
CA PRO A 252 -7.44 19.35 9.18
C PRO A 252 -8.92 19.71 9.20
N ASP A 253 -9.74 18.92 8.50
CA ASP A 253 -11.19 18.95 8.64
C ASP A 253 -11.62 18.41 10.02
N GLU A 254 -12.83 18.74 10.47
CA GLU A 254 -13.37 18.27 11.76
C GLU A 254 -13.37 16.72 11.86
N ALA A 255 -13.67 16.01 10.78
CA ALA A 255 -13.63 14.56 10.73
C ALA A 255 -12.24 13.96 11.00
N SER A 256 -11.16 14.72 10.79
CA SER A 256 -9.77 14.29 11.02
C SER A 256 -9.38 14.24 12.49
N TYR A 257 -10.20 14.74 13.40
CA TYR A 257 -10.02 14.56 14.84
C TYR A 257 -10.43 13.17 15.34
N THR A 258 -11.13 12.39 14.50
CA THR A 258 -11.35 10.97 14.72
C THR A 258 -10.31 10.18 13.92
N ILE A 259 -9.69 9.19 14.55
CA ILE A 259 -8.68 8.35 13.88
C ILE A 259 -9.36 7.55 12.76
N ARG A 260 -8.85 7.68 11.54
CA ARG A 260 -9.33 6.95 10.36
C ARG A 260 -8.18 6.17 9.75
N TRP A 261 -8.39 4.87 9.57
CA TRP A 261 -7.41 3.96 8.99
C TRP A 261 -7.67 3.77 7.49
N ILE A 262 -6.62 3.64 6.70
CA ILE A 262 -6.77 3.33 5.28
C ILE A 262 -7.06 1.85 5.04
N ASP A 263 -6.71 0.99 6.00
CA ASP A 263 -6.90 -0.45 5.92
C ASP A 263 -7.21 -1.01 7.30
N HIS A 264 -8.12 -1.95 7.37
CA HIS A 264 -8.57 -2.57 8.62
C HIS A 264 -7.98 -3.97 8.85
N GLY A 265 -7.21 -4.49 7.87
CA GLY A 265 -6.38 -5.67 8.02
C GLY A 265 -5.08 -5.39 8.79
N ARG A 266 -4.22 -6.38 8.78
CA ARG A 266 -2.91 -6.28 9.45
C ARG A 266 -1.77 -5.99 8.48
N ASP A 267 -1.97 -6.22 7.19
CA ASP A 267 -0.86 -6.30 6.25
C ASP A 267 -0.95 -5.22 5.14
N ASN A 268 -1.00 -3.95 5.56
CA ASN A 268 -0.84 -2.80 4.67
C ASN A 268 -0.17 -1.66 5.44
N TYR A 269 1.10 -1.42 5.16
CA TYR A 269 1.93 -0.46 5.87
C TYR A 269 2.79 0.38 4.94
N ALA A 270 3.23 1.56 5.43
CA ALA A 270 4.17 2.47 4.77
C ALA A 270 3.76 2.88 3.34
N GLY A 271 2.46 2.74 3.01
CA GLY A 271 1.97 3.01 1.67
C GLY A 271 2.03 4.48 1.30
N VAL A 272 2.45 4.74 0.07
CA VAL A 272 2.54 6.07 -0.53
C VAL A 272 2.01 6.07 -1.96
N SER A 273 1.75 7.26 -2.51
CA SER A 273 1.24 7.42 -3.86
C SER A 273 2.33 7.70 -4.89
N TRP A 274 2.05 7.38 -6.17
CA TRP A 274 2.93 7.75 -7.28
C TRP A 274 2.91 9.25 -7.55
N SER A 275 4.09 9.83 -7.75
CA SER A 275 4.28 11.19 -8.25
C SER A 275 4.21 11.22 -9.79
N ASP A 276 3.95 12.39 -10.34
CA ASP A 276 4.05 12.71 -11.76
C ASP A 276 3.19 11.85 -12.71
N ILE A 277 2.09 11.27 -12.23
CA ILE A 277 1.10 10.65 -13.11
C ILE A 277 0.56 11.72 -14.04
N PRO A 278 0.49 11.48 -15.36
CA PRO A 278 0.02 12.45 -16.34
C PRO A 278 -1.38 13.00 -16.02
N ALA A 279 -1.58 14.31 -16.23
CA ALA A 279 -2.85 14.98 -15.93
C ALA A 279 -4.05 14.40 -16.69
N GLU A 280 -3.82 13.85 -17.89
CA GLU A 280 -4.84 13.16 -18.68
C GLU A 280 -5.29 11.82 -18.09
N ASP A 281 -4.46 11.15 -17.28
CA ASP A 281 -4.86 10.01 -16.46
C ASP A 281 -5.58 10.51 -15.20
N GLY A 282 -5.01 11.49 -14.51
CA GLY A 282 -5.59 12.22 -13.38
C GLY A 282 -5.80 11.41 -12.12
N ARG A 283 -5.45 10.10 -12.10
CA ARG A 283 -5.62 9.23 -10.93
C ARG A 283 -4.57 9.48 -9.86
N ARG A 284 -4.95 9.27 -8.63
CA ARG A 284 -4.01 9.09 -7.51
C ARG A 284 -3.87 7.59 -7.25
N LEU A 285 -2.73 7.03 -7.66
CA LEU A 285 -2.42 5.62 -7.45
C LEU A 285 -1.57 5.46 -6.18
N PHE A 286 -1.87 4.43 -5.42
CA PHE A 286 -1.29 4.11 -4.11
C PHE A 286 -0.91 2.64 -4.06
N MET A 287 0.12 2.32 -3.29
CA MET A 287 0.53 0.94 -2.98
C MET A 287 1.21 0.93 -1.62
N GLY A 288 0.98 -0.12 -0.82
CA GLY A 288 1.59 -0.31 0.49
C GLY A 288 2.43 -1.59 0.58
N TRP A 289 3.27 -1.68 1.58
CA TRP A 289 3.94 -2.92 1.94
C TRP A 289 2.95 -3.88 2.60
N MET A 290 2.77 -5.05 2.00
CA MET A 290 1.85 -6.08 2.49
C MET A 290 2.56 -6.92 3.54
N SER A 291 2.66 -6.38 4.74
CA SER A 291 3.17 -7.02 5.94
C SER A 291 2.91 -6.16 7.17
N ASN A 292 3.37 -6.65 8.34
CA ASN A 292 3.28 -5.95 9.62
C ASN A 292 4.59 -6.14 10.40
N TRP A 293 5.13 -5.06 10.95
CA TRP A 293 6.40 -5.08 11.67
C TRP A 293 6.44 -6.06 12.85
N MET A 294 5.29 -6.42 13.43
CA MET A 294 5.24 -7.39 14.51
C MET A 294 5.83 -8.75 14.14
N TYR A 295 5.62 -9.19 12.90
CA TYR A 295 6.01 -10.53 12.45
C TYR A 295 6.75 -10.59 11.12
N ALA A 296 6.99 -9.47 10.47
CA ALA A 296 7.55 -9.43 9.12
C ALA A 296 8.85 -10.23 8.98
N ASN A 297 9.73 -10.20 9.98
CA ASN A 297 10.99 -10.97 9.98
C ASN A 297 10.80 -12.49 10.10
N GLN A 298 9.59 -12.97 10.39
CA GLN A 298 9.29 -14.36 10.72
C GLN A 298 8.36 -15.05 9.71
N THR A 299 7.81 -14.30 8.74
CA THR A 299 6.90 -14.84 7.74
C THR A 299 7.49 -16.05 7.03
N PRO A 300 6.69 -17.12 6.76
CA PRO A 300 7.19 -18.40 6.28
C PRO A 300 7.42 -18.39 4.76
N THR A 301 8.40 -17.64 4.30
CA THR A 301 8.87 -17.65 2.91
C THR A 301 10.32 -18.12 2.85
N ASN A 302 10.77 -18.62 1.69
CA ASN A 302 12.11 -19.21 1.54
C ASN A 302 13.17 -18.15 1.22
N ASP A 303 13.35 -17.85 -0.07
CA ASP A 303 14.46 -17.05 -0.56
C ASP A 303 14.17 -15.56 -0.63
N TYR A 304 12.92 -15.16 -0.45
CA TYR A 304 12.47 -13.77 -0.41
C TYR A 304 11.60 -13.53 0.81
N ARG A 305 11.36 -12.26 1.14
CA ARG A 305 10.41 -11.86 2.17
C ARG A 305 9.87 -10.46 1.92
N GLY A 306 8.54 -10.34 2.01
CA GLY A 306 7.78 -9.14 1.71
C GLY A 306 7.10 -9.19 0.34
N ALA A 307 6.00 -8.47 0.23
CA ALA A 307 5.24 -8.21 -0.99
C ALA A 307 4.62 -6.82 -0.91
N MET A 308 4.19 -6.26 -2.03
CA MET A 308 3.33 -5.07 -2.06
C MET A 308 1.87 -5.48 -2.18
N THR A 309 0.94 -4.62 -1.73
CA THR A 309 -0.49 -4.73 -2.03
C THR A 309 -0.71 -4.58 -3.55
N ILE A 310 -1.91 -4.88 -4.05
CA ILE A 310 -2.26 -4.42 -5.40
C ILE A 310 -2.25 -2.89 -5.44
N ALA A 311 -1.99 -2.32 -6.62
CA ALA A 311 -2.12 -0.89 -6.84
C ALA A 311 -3.58 -0.47 -6.67
N ARG A 312 -3.81 0.65 -5.97
CA ARG A 312 -5.15 1.17 -5.66
C ARG A 312 -5.30 2.58 -6.18
N GLU A 313 -6.46 2.89 -6.72
CA GLU A 313 -6.90 4.24 -7.05
C GLU A 313 -7.57 4.86 -5.82
N LEU A 314 -7.12 6.04 -5.42
CA LEU A 314 -7.67 6.80 -4.30
C LEU A 314 -8.57 7.92 -4.81
N THR A 315 -9.77 8.04 -4.24
CA THR A 315 -10.71 9.14 -4.49
C THR A 315 -11.32 9.65 -3.19
N LEU A 316 -11.82 10.87 -3.19
CA LEU A 316 -12.64 11.39 -2.09
C LEU A 316 -14.10 11.43 -2.53
N GLU A 317 -14.96 10.84 -1.74
CA GLU A 317 -16.40 10.80 -2.01
C GLU A 317 -17.22 11.17 -0.78
N THR A 318 -18.35 11.83 -1.02
CA THR A 318 -19.33 12.12 0.01
C THR A 318 -20.21 10.88 0.23
N ARG A 319 -20.10 10.29 1.41
CA ARG A 319 -20.93 9.14 1.85
C ARG A 319 -21.63 9.49 3.14
N ALA A 320 -22.96 9.40 3.17
CA ALA A 320 -23.79 9.77 4.32
C ALA A 320 -23.50 11.18 4.90
N GLY A 321 -23.08 12.11 4.04
CA GLY A 321 -22.77 13.49 4.42
C GLY A 321 -21.34 13.73 4.92
N GLU A 322 -20.49 12.71 4.93
CA GLU A 322 -19.07 12.79 5.26
C GLU A 322 -18.21 12.60 4.01
N VAL A 323 -17.12 13.37 3.91
CA VAL A 323 -16.10 13.16 2.89
C VAL A 323 -15.12 12.09 3.40
N ILE A 324 -15.04 10.98 2.69
CA ILE A 324 -14.21 9.84 3.04
C ILE A 324 -13.28 9.43 1.90
N LEU A 325 -12.17 8.81 2.25
CA LEU A 325 -11.23 8.23 1.28
C LEU A 325 -11.75 6.87 0.82
N ILE A 326 -11.93 6.73 -0.49
CA ILE A 326 -12.33 5.50 -1.17
C ILE A 326 -11.10 4.92 -1.86
N GLN A 327 -10.95 3.60 -1.79
CA GLN A 327 -9.84 2.89 -2.42
C GLN A 327 -10.38 1.82 -3.36
N ARG A 328 -10.06 1.93 -4.64
CA ARG A 328 -10.44 0.93 -5.64
C ARG A 328 -9.22 0.21 -6.19
N PRO A 329 -9.29 -1.10 -6.45
CA PRO A 329 -8.24 -1.77 -7.20
C PRO A 329 -7.99 -1.07 -8.54
N ALA A 330 -6.73 -0.89 -8.91
CA ALA A 330 -6.38 -0.24 -10.17
C ALA A 330 -7.02 -0.98 -11.36
N ARG A 331 -7.56 -0.21 -12.30
CA ARG A 331 -8.33 -0.75 -13.45
C ARG A 331 -7.51 -1.68 -14.35
N GLU A 332 -6.20 -1.60 -14.30
CA GLU A 332 -5.27 -2.44 -15.07
C GLU A 332 -5.41 -3.92 -14.71
N LEU A 333 -5.79 -4.24 -13.47
CA LEU A 333 -6.09 -5.62 -13.05
C LEU A 333 -7.22 -6.26 -13.86
N GLU A 334 -8.12 -5.47 -14.42
CA GLU A 334 -9.21 -5.98 -15.26
C GLU A 334 -8.71 -6.62 -16.56
N GLN A 335 -7.57 -6.16 -17.07
CA GLN A 335 -6.94 -6.73 -18.25
C GLN A 335 -6.29 -8.09 -17.99
N ALA A 336 -5.98 -8.40 -16.73
CA ALA A 336 -5.43 -9.67 -16.30
C ALA A 336 -6.50 -10.73 -15.98
N ARG A 337 -7.78 -10.36 -16.06
CA ARG A 337 -8.91 -11.25 -15.72
C ARG A 337 -9.26 -12.21 -16.84
N THR A 338 -9.57 -13.45 -16.45
CA THR A 338 -10.24 -14.44 -17.30
C THR A 338 -11.53 -14.87 -16.59
N PRO A 339 -12.73 -14.67 -17.18
CA PRO A 339 -13.99 -15.06 -16.53
C PRO A 339 -14.05 -16.57 -16.29
N VAL A 340 -14.42 -16.97 -15.07
CA VAL A 340 -14.59 -18.37 -14.64
C VAL A 340 -16.06 -18.66 -14.35
N LEU A 341 -16.74 -17.77 -13.64
CA LEU A 341 -18.15 -17.90 -13.27
C LEU A 341 -18.84 -16.53 -13.39
N SER A 342 -20.08 -16.52 -13.89
CA SER A 342 -20.92 -15.34 -13.92
C SER A 342 -22.36 -15.72 -13.68
N LEU A 343 -22.94 -15.23 -12.59
CA LEU A 343 -24.32 -15.49 -12.18
C LEU A 343 -25.04 -14.16 -11.92
N GLN A 344 -26.33 -14.15 -12.22
CA GLN A 344 -27.24 -13.03 -11.95
C GLN A 344 -28.46 -13.57 -11.19
N ASP A 345 -28.94 -12.82 -10.21
CA ASP A 345 -30.10 -13.15 -9.37
C ASP A 345 -30.05 -14.59 -8.83
N ALA A 346 -28.87 -15.01 -8.39
CA ALA A 346 -28.60 -16.39 -8.01
C ALA A 346 -28.80 -16.63 -6.51
N SER A 347 -29.56 -17.70 -6.16
CA SER A 347 -29.68 -18.13 -4.77
C SER A 347 -28.37 -18.68 -4.23
N ILE A 348 -28.21 -18.63 -2.90
CA ILE A 348 -27.07 -19.21 -2.19
C ILE A 348 -26.83 -20.67 -2.59
N GLN A 349 -27.89 -21.45 -2.82
CA GLN A 349 -27.80 -22.85 -3.27
C GLN A 349 -27.16 -22.94 -4.66
N GLN A 350 -27.64 -22.14 -5.62
CA GLN A 350 -27.12 -22.14 -6.98
C GLN A 350 -25.63 -21.74 -6.99
N VAL A 351 -25.27 -20.72 -6.22
CA VAL A 351 -23.87 -20.29 -6.08
C VAL A 351 -23.03 -21.42 -5.47
N SER A 352 -23.47 -22.04 -4.38
CA SER A 352 -22.75 -23.12 -3.71
C SER A 352 -22.50 -24.32 -4.63
N GLU A 353 -23.51 -24.72 -5.43
CA GLU A 353 -23.39 -25.82 -6.41
C GLU A 353 -22.32 -25.53 -7.48
N GLN A 354 -22.16 -24.28 -7.89
CA GLN A 354 -21.14 -23.88 -8.89
C GLN A 354 -19.74 -23.77 -8.26
N LEU A 355 -19.63 -23.27 -7.04
CA LEU A 355 -18.33 -23.04 -6.39
C LEU A 355 -17.61 -24.37 -6.05
N ILE A 356 -18.34 -25.41 -5.67
CA ILE A 356 -17.77 -26.71 -5.23
C ILE A 356 -16.88 -27.36 -6.30
N ALA A 357 -17.07 -27.05 -7.56
CA ALA A 357 -16.28 -27.56 -8.67
C ALA A 357 -15.02 -26.74 -8.94
N LEU A 358 -14.89 -25.55 -8.37
CA LEU A 358 -13.78 -24.65 -8.63
C LEU A 358 -12.57 -25.00 -7.75
N GLN A 359 -11.40 -24.98 -8.37
CA GLN A 359 -10.11 -25.20 -7.73
C GLN A 359 -9.16 -24.06 -8.17
N LEU A 360 -9.21 -22.94 -7.47
CA LEU A 360 -8.48 -21.73 -7.85
C LEU A 360 -7.50 -21.29 -6.74
N VAL A 361 -6.44 -20.62 -7.14
CA VAL A 361 -5.42 -20.06 -6.22
C VAL A 361 -5.39 -18.54 -6.32
N ASN A 362 -5.32 -18.02 -7.52
CA ASN A 362 -5.20 -16.59 -7.84
C ASN A 362 -6.44 -16.15 -8.61
N TYR A 363 -7.33 -15.46 -7.90
CA TYR A 363 -8.63 -15.09 -8.45
C TYR A 363 -9.22 -13.85 -7.76
N GLU A 364 -10.24 -13.31 -8.40
CA GLU A 364 -11.12 -12.28 -7.84
C GLU A 364 -12.55 -12.81 -7.76
N ILE A 365 -13.22 -12.51 -6.64
CA ILE A 365 -14.67 -12.61 -6.49
C ILE A 365 -15.23 -11.19 -6.48
N HIS A 366 -16.27 -10.96 -7.30
CA HIS A 366 -17.07 -9.75 -7.26
C HIS A 366 -18.52 -10.16 -6.99
N ALA A 367 -19.05 -9.80 -5.82
CA ALA A 367 -20.39 -10.16 -5.36
C ALA A 367 -21.18 -8.91 -4.99
N GLU A 368 -22.47 -8.90 -5.37
CA GLU A 368 -23.44 -7.89 -4.97
C GLU A 368 -24.68 -8.55 -4.40
N TRP A 369 -25.28 -7.96 -3.36
CA TRP A 369 -26.44 -8.49 -2.68
C TRP A 369 -27.26 -7.37 -2.02
N ALA A 370 -28.54 -7.66 -1.70
CA ALA A 370 -29.38 -6.74 -0.93
C ALA A 370 -28.88 -6.61 0.52
N PRO A 371 -28.96 -5.42 1.15
CA PRO A 371 -28.52 -5.21 2.53
C PRO A 371 -29.14 -6.16 3.55
N ASN A 372 -28.59 -6.18 4.77
CA ASN A 372 -29.07 -6.96 5.92
C ASN A 372 -29.00 -8.48 5.71
N GLN A 373 -28.01 -8.98 5.00
CA GLN A 373 -27.71 -10.38 4.84
C GLN A 373 -26.35 -10.72 5.46
N SER A 374 -26.30 -11.83 6.21
CA SER A 374 -25.04 -12.37 6.75
C SER A 374 -24.67 -13.63 5.99
N PHE A 375 -23.43 -13.68 5.52
CA PHE A 375 -22.85 -14.83 4.83
C PHE A 375 -21.32 -14.76 4.86
N HIS A 376 -20.68 -15.85 4.48
CA HIS A 376 -19.24 -15.86 4.29
C HIS A 376 -18.81 -16.78 3.14
N PHE A 377 -17.71 -16.42 2.52
CA PHE A 377 -16.93 -17.28 1.63
C PHE A 377 -15.83 -17.97 2.44
N ALA A 378 -15.67 -19.28 2.27
CA ALA A 378 -14.47 -20.00 2.67
C ALA A 378 -13.57 -20.13 1.44
N LEU A 379 -12.40 -19.52 1.52
CA LEU A 379 -11.42 -19.35 0.45
C LEU A 379 -10.18 -20.18 0.76
N ARG A 380 -9.45 -20.60 -0.28
CA ARG A 380 -8.25 -21.41 -0.09
C ARG A 380 -8.49 -22.55 0.89
N SER A 381 -9.70 -23.16 0.82
CA SER A 381 -10.10 -24.23 1.71
C SER A 381 -9.50 -25.57 1.28
N GLY A 382 -9.07 -26.35 2.27
CA GLY A 382 -8.50 -27.68 2.17
C GLY A 382 -9.04 -28.62 3.25
N ALA A 383 -8.27 -29.64 3.61
CA ALA A 383 -8.69 -30.61 4.63
C ALA A 383 -8.71 -29.99 6.03
N ASP A 384 -7.73 -29.18 6.37
CA ASP A 384 -7.50 -28.68 7.73
C ASP A 384 -7.42 -27.14 7.82
N ASN A 385 -7.50 -26.45 6.71
CA ASN A 385 -7.36 -24.98 6.66
C ASN A 385 -8.37 -24.34 5.71
N GLU A 386 -8.70 -23.09 6.01
CA GLU A 386 -9.53 -22.19 5.22
C GLU A 386 -9.30 -20.75 5.65
N THR A 387 -9.48 -19.81 4.73
CA THR A 387 -9.56 -18.38 5.02
C THR A 387 -11.01 -17.95 4.83
N VAL A 388 -11.62 -17.31 5.82
CA VAL A 388 -13.01 -16.87 5.75
C VAL A 388 -13.07 -15.38 5.45
N VAL A 389 -13.86 -15.00 4.45
CA VAL A 389 -14.25 -13.60 4.20
C VAL A 389 -15.76 -13.52 4.34
N GLY A 390 -16.24 -12.71 5.29
CA GLY A 390 -17.65 -12.69 5.64
C GLY A 390 -18.24 -11.31 5.85
N VAL A 391 -19.55 -11.28 5.84
CA VAL A 391 -20.40 -10.14 6.19
C VAL A 391 -21.27 -10.54 7.35
N ASP A 392 -21.26 -9.77 8.42
CA ASP A 392 -22.16 -9.87 9.57
C ASP A 392 -23.10 -8.66 9.59
N ALA A 393 -24.32 -8.84 9.12
CA ALA A 393 -25.32 -7.78 9.08
C ALA A 393 -25.75 -7.31 10.48
N ASN A 394 -25.68 -8.19 11.51
CA ASN A 394 -26.07 -7.82 12.88
C ASN A 394 -25.06 -6.89 13.52
N ARG A 395 -23.77 -7.02 13.14
CA ARG A 395 -22.68 -6.21 13.62
C ARG A 395 -22.33 -5.05 12.68
N CYS A 396 -22.95 -5.04 11.50
CA CYS A 396 -22.59 -4.12 10.40
C CYS A 396 -21.09 -4.19 10.08
N GLU A 397 -20.56 -5.40 9.89
CA GLU A 397 -19.14 -5.65 9.67
C GLU A 397 -18.90 -6.50 8.41
N VAL A 398 -17.81 -6.19 7.72
CA VAL A 398 -17.11 -7.10 6.81
C VAL A 398 -15.83 -7.55 7.51
N TYR A 399 -15.44 -8.82 7.34
CA TYR A 399 -14.29 -9.36 8.04
C TYR A 399 -13.50 -10.38 7.21
N ILE A 400 -12.22 -10.51 7.53
CA ILE A 400 -11.37 -11.65 7.19
C ILE A 400 -11.07 -12.40 8.49
N ASP A 401 -11.29 -13.71 8.50
CA ASP A 401 -10.83 -14.60 9.56
C ASP A 401 -9.77 -15.54 8.99
N ARG A 402 -8.52 -15.31 9.42
CA ARG A 402 -7.37 -16.14 9.05
C ARG A 402 -6.90 -17.08 10.17
N SER A 403 -7.75 -17.32 11.17
CA SER A 403 -7.41 -18.18 12.30
C SER A 403 -7.07 -19.62 11.90
N ARG A 404 -7.53 -20.05 10.71
CA ARG A 404 -7.30 -21.37 10.16
C ARG A 404 -6.70 -21.34 8.76
N SER A 405 -5.99 -20.27 8.41
CA SER A 405 -5.46 -20.05 7.05
C SER A 405 -4.09 -20.73 6.78
N GLY A 406 -3.79 -21.83 7.43
CA GLY A 406 -2.55 -22.60 7.26
C GLY A 406 -1.48 -22.24 8.27
N ILE A 407 -0.23 -22.02 7.82
CA ILE A 407 0.90 -21.72 8.73
C ILE A 407 0.67 -20.36 9.40
N GLY A 408 0.63 -20.35 10.72
CA GLY A 408 0.41 -19.13 11.49
C GLY A 408 1.08 -19.14 12.86
N ASP A 409 1.73 -20.23 13.23
CA ASP A 409 2.38 -20.44 14.54
C ASP A 409 3.77 -19.77 14.65
N PHE A 410 4.20 -19.06 13.60
CA PHE A 410 5.45 -18.30 13.61
C PHE A 410 5.38 -17.02 14.46
N HIS A 411 4.17 -16.50 14.75
CA HIS A 411 3.97 -15.35 15.62
C HIS A 411 2.58 -15.35 16.27
N GLU A 412 2.51 -15.04 17.57
CA GLU A 412 1.27 -15.09 18.36
C GLU A 412 0.15 -14.14 17.90
N HIS A 413 0.49 -13.02 17.25
CA HIS A 413 -0.45 -12.04 16.73
C HIS A 413 -0.76 -12.21 15.24
N PHE A 414 -0.30 -13.29 14.59
CA PHE A 414 -0.57 -13.48 13.16
C PHE A 414 -1.98 -13.99 12.90
N LEU A 415 -2.39 -15.07 13.57
CA LEU A 415 -3.72 -15.65 13.41
C LEU A 415 -4.79 -14.77 14.09
N GLY A 416 -5.96 -14.65 13.47
CA GLY A 416 -7.08 -13.89 14.04
C GLY A 416 -8.10 -13.46 13.01
N GLN A 417 -9.10 -12.71 13.50
CA GLN A 417 -10.12 -12.08 12.70
C GLN A 417 -9.91 -10.57 12.68
N HIS A 418 -9.99 -9.96 11.51
CA HIS A 418 -9.89 -8.51 11.31
C HIS A 418 -11.16 -8.04 10.60
N ALA A 419 -11.75 -6.96 11.12
CA ALA A 419 -13.05 -6.49 10.67
C ALA A 419 -13.06 -4.97 10.42
N ALA A 420 -13.91 -4.57 9.49
CA ALA A 420 -14.19 -3.17 9.19
C ALA A 420 -15.70 -2.92 9.26
N GLU A 421 -16.08 -1.70 9.62
CA GLU A 421 -17.48 -1.28 9.57
C GLU A 421 -17.99 -1.33 8.13
N LEU A 422 -19.08 -2.05 7.91
CA LEU A 422 -19.79 -2.09 6.64
C LEU A 422 -20.95 -1.09 6.71
N LYS A 423 -20.68 0.16 6.35
CA LYS A 423 -21.68 1.22 6.36
C LYS A 423 -22.80 0.94 5.36
N GLU A 424 -24.00 1.42 5.69
CA GLU A 424 -25.13 1.34 4.76
C GLU A 424 -24.84 2.14 3.47
N VAL A 425 -25.30 1.58 2.35
CA VAL A 425 -25.26 2.21 1.03
C VAL A 425 -26.67 2.27 0.43
N ASN A 426 -26.90 3.21 -0.46
CA ASN A 426 -28.13 3.26 -1.23
C ASN A 426 -28.09 2.18 -2.31
N GLY A 427 -28.88 1.12 -2.13
CA GLY A 427 -28.95 -0.02 -3.06
C GLY A 427 -28.25 -1.27 -2.55
N ASN A 428 -27.66 -2.04 -3.44
CA ASN A 428 -26.94 -3.26 -3.10
C ASN A 428 -25.61 -2.96 -2.41
N GLN A 429 -25.24 -3.82 -1.47
CA GLN A 429 -23.88 -3.92 -0.95
C GLN A 429 -23.01 -4.71 -1.93
N SER A 430 -21.72 -4.49 -1.89
CA SER A 430 -20.78 -5.16 -2.78
C SER A 430 -19.49 -5.57 -2.07
N LEU A 431 -18.90 -6.66 -2.56
CA LEU A 431 -17.54 -7.09 -2.21
C LEU A 431 -16.72 -7.37 -3.47
N ARG A 432 -15.51 -6.90 -3.48
CA ARG A 432 -14.46 -7.41 -4.37
C ARG A 432 -13.39 -8.04 -3.49
N ILE A 433 -13.08 -9.30 -3.73
CA ILE A 433 -12.13 -10.09 -2.94
C ILE A 433 -11.02 -10.56 -3.89
N PHE A 434 -9.81 -10.13 -3.65
CA PHE A 434 -8.62 -10.56 -4.39
C PHE A 434 -7.88 -11.60 -3.58
N VAL A 435 -7.65 -12.77 -4.16
CA VAL A 435 -6.97 -13.89 -3.53
C VAL A 435 -5.75 -14.26 -4.36
N ASP A 436 -4.59 -14.35 -3.71
CA ASP A 436 -3.37 -14.82 -4.33
C ASP A 436 -2.76 -15.97 -3.51
N HIS A 437 -1.56 -16.40 -3.81
CA HIS A 437 -0.91 -17.52 -3.14
C HIS A 437 -0.81 -17.33 -1.63
N SER A 438 -0.53 -16.12 -1.18
CA SER A 438 -0.31 -15.80 0.23
C SER A 438 -1.00 -14.51 0.71
N SER A 439 -2.08 -14.09 0.04
CA SER A 439 -2.78 -12.86 0.42
C SER A 439 -4.26 -12.90 0.12
N VAL A 440 -5.02 -12.12 0.89
CA VAL A 440 -6.42 -11.77 0.64
C VAL A 440 -6.58 -10.27 0.84
N GLU A 441 -7.08 -9.56 -0.19
CA GLU A 441 -7.48 -8.16 -0.10
C GLU A 441 -8.98 -8.04 -0.37
N VAL A 442 -9.70 -7.38 0.53
CA VAL A 442 -11.17 -7.19 0.47
C VAL A 442 -11.48 -5.72 0.32
N PHE A 443 -12.30 -5.39 -0.67
CA PHE A 443 -12.83 -4.06 -0.91
C PHE A 443 -14.35 -4.13 -0.81
N ALA A 444 -14.91 -3.57 0.26
CA ALA A 444 -16.33 -3.57 0.51
C ALA A 444 -16.97 -2.23 0.11
N ASN A 445 -18.22 -2.29 -0.41
CA ASN A 445 -18.98 -1.12 -0.84
C ASN A 445 -18.17 -0.17 -1.71
N ASP A 446 -17.61 -0.74 -2.80
CA ASP A 446 -16.79 -0.01 -3.77
C ASP A 446 -15.52 0.63 -3.17
N GLY A 447 -14.94 -0.02 -2.15
CA GLY A 447 -13.71 0.42 -1.51
C GLY A 447 -13.88 1.42 -0.36
N GLN A 448 -15.10 1.53 0.19
CA GLN A 448 -15.37 2.29 1.40
C GLN A 448 -14.69 1.68 2.63
N ALA A 449 -14.64 0.37 2.71
CA ALA A 449 -13.89 -0.38 3.70
C ALA A 449 -12.94 -1.37 3.01
N VAL A 450 -11.70 -1.42 3.49
CA VAL A 450 -10.66 -2.28 2.93
C VAL A 450 -10.00 -3.08 4.04
N ILE A 451 -9.75 -4.37 3.77
CA ILE A 451 -9.05 -5.27 4.68
C ILE A 451 -8.00 -6.05 3.87
N THR A 452 -6.75 -5.99 4.32
CA THR A 452 -5.62 -6.69 3.67
C THR A 452 -4.94 -7.60 4.67
N ASP A 453 -4.88 -8.89 4.35
CA ASP A 453 -4.26 -9.90 5.20
C ASP A 453 -3.38 -10.88 4.42
N LEU A 454 -2.20 -11.17 4.96
CA LEU A 454 -1.38 -12.31 4.53
C LEU A 454 -1.99 -13.62 5.03
N ILE A 455 -1.86 -14.67 4.24
CA ILE A 455 -2.27 -16.03 4.55
C ILE A 455 -1.21 -17.02 4.07
N TYR A 456 -1.11 -18.20 4.71
CA TYR A 456 -0.14 -19.22 4.31
C TYR A 456 -0.78 -20.61 4.24
N PRO A 457 -1.78 -20.80 3.34
CA PRO A 457 -2.52 -22.05 3.22
C PRO A 457 -1.66 -23.18 2.64
N ASP A 458 -2.08 -24.40 2.87
CA ASP A 458 -1.46 -25.54 2.18
C ASP A 458 -1.60 -25.41 0.66
N VAL A 459 -0.62 -25.91 -0.07
CA VAL A 459 -0.56 -25.82 -1.55
C VAL A 459 -1.77 -26.44 -2.23
N ASP A 460 -2.36 -27.47 -1.62
CA ASP A 460 -3.53 -28.18 -2.12
C ASP A 460 -4.86 -27.52 -1.71
N SER A 461 -4.82 -26.48 -0.89
CA SER A 461 -6.01 -25.72 -0.49
C SER A 461 -6.43 -24.78 -1.61
N LYS A 462 -7.35 -25.23 -2.46
CA LYS A 462 -7.83 -24.52 -3.66
C LYS A 462 -9.37 -24.39 -3.68
N GLY A 463 -10.03 -24.94 -2.66
CA GLY A 463 -11.50 -24.93 -2.57
C GLY A 463 -12.04 -23.53 -2.32
N ILE A 464 -13.25 -23.31 -2.84
CA ILE A 464 -14.08 -22.13 -2.62
C ILE A 464 -15.48 -22.61 -2.28
N SER A 465 -16.04 -22.08 -1.20
CA SER A 465 -17.45 -22.32 -0.86
C SER A 465 -18.09 -21.05 -0.30
N VAL A 466 -19.43 -21.03 -0.24
CA VAL A 466 -20.18 -19.94 0.37
C VAL A 466 -21.20 -20.53 1.35
N HIS A 467 -21.38 -19.86 2.48
CA HIS A 467 -22.28 -20.25 3.54
C HIS A 467 -23.08 -19.05 4.02
N ALA A 468 -24.37 -19.26 4.29
CA ALA A 468 -25.26 -18.28 4.90
C ALA A 468 -26.22 -18.98 5.86
N GLU A 469 -26.60 -18.27 6.92
CA GLU A 469 -27.63 -18.77 7.83
C GLU A 469 -29.04 -18.71 7.19
N ASN A 470 -29.23 -17.65 6.38
CA ASN A 470 -30.51 -17.46 5.65
C ASN A 470 -30.43 -18.12 4.26
N SER A 471 -31.24 -19.12 4.03
CA SER A 471 -31.38 -19.81 2.74
C SER A 471 -31.94 -18.92 1.61
N ASP A 472 -32.59 -17.80 1.98
CA ASP A 472 -33.24 -16.89 1.04
C ASP A 472 -32.22 -15.81 0.49
N LEU A 473 -30.97 -15.88 0.89
CA LEU A 473 -29.92 -15.01 0.33
C LEU A 473 -29.89 -15.15 -1.19
N LEU A 474 -29.99 -13.99 -1.85
CA LEU A 474 -29.78 -13.83 -3.29
C LEU A 474 -28.62 -12.90 -3.55
N PHE A 475 -27.71 -13.36 -4.40
CA PHE A 475 -26.72 -12.47 -5.03
C PHE A 475 -27.32 -11.86 -6.29
N SER A 476 -27.50 -10.55 -6.31
CA SER A 476 -27.93 -9.84 -7.52
C SER A 476 -26.94 -10.02 -8.66
N SER A 477 -25.63 -10.06 -8.31
CA SER A 477 -24.58 -10.48 -9.23
C SER A 477 -23.47 -11.22 -8.46
N LEU A 478 -22.86 -12.23 -9.09
CA LEU A 478 -21.65 -12.88 -8.62
C LEU A 478 -20.78 -13.28 -9.79
N HIS A 479 -19.56 -12.75 -9.80
CA HIS A 479 -18.57 -13.04 -10.82
C HIS A 479 -17.29 -13.55 -10.17
N ILE A 480 -16.66 -14.53 -10.80
CA ILE A 480 -15.33 -14.99 -10.45
C ILE A 480 -14.42 -14.90 -11.68
N TYR A 481 -13.27 -14.31 -11.48
CA TYR A 481 -12.25 -14.17 -12.50
C TYR A 481 -10.96 -14.82 -12.00
N GLN A 482 -10.35 -15.65 -12.82
CA GLN A 482 -8.95 -16.01 -12.61
C GLN A 482 -8.09 -14.82 -13.01
N ILE A 483 -7.10 -14.47 -12.18
CA ILE A 483 -6.15 -13.40 -12.47
C ILE A 483 -4.84 -14.04 -12.92
N SER A 484 -4.35 -13.63 -14.09
CA SER A 484 -3.04 -14.05 -14.60
C SER A 484 -2.34 -12.85 -15.23
N PRO A 485 -1.16 -12.46 -14.75
CA PRO A 485 -0.39 -11.39 -15.37
C PRO A 485 -0.20 -11.67 -16.86
N THR A 486 -0.49 -10.70 -17.69
CA THR A 486 -0.18 -10.80 -19.11
C THR A 486 1.35 -10.79 -19.24
N LYS A 487 1.93 -11.89 -19.68
CA LYS A 487 3.34 -11.89 -20.10
C LYS A 487 3.49 -10.81 -21.15
N ALA A 488 4.38 -9.87 -20.93
CA ALA A 488 4.69 -8.83 -21.88
C ALA A 488 4.87 -9.46 -23.28
N LYS A 489 3.96 -9.17 -24.19
CA LYS A 489 4.10 -9.58 -25.59
C LYS A 489 5.25 -8.76 -26.17
N GLY A 490 6.42 -9.33 -26.19
CA GLY A 490 7.49 -8.74 -26.94
C GLY A 490 8.86 -8.83 -26.28
N GLN A 491 9.42 -10.03 -26.30
CA GLN A 491 10.83 -10.27 -26.56
C GLN A 491 10.91 -11.65 -27.20
N LEU A 492 10.76 -11.66 -28.49
CA LEU A 492 11.33 -12.63 -29.40
C LEU A 492 12.31 -11.89 -30.30
#